data_5e09f4ab09a9c66e4557dbdd56d8e94a
#
_entry.id   5e09f4ab09a9c66e4557dbdd56d8e94a
#
_cell.length_a   1.000
_cell.length_b   1.000
_cell.length_c   1.000
_cell.angle_alpha   90.00
_cell.angle_beta   90.00
_cell.angle_gamma   90.00
#
_symmetry.space_group_name_H-M   'P 1'
#
loop_
_entity.id
_entity.type
_entity.pdbx_description
1 polymer ?
#
loop_
_entity_poly.entity_id
_entity_poly.type
_entity_poly.pdbx_seq_one_letter_code
_entity_poly.pdbx_strand_id
1 'polypeptide(L)'
;MHKFIFVGLAAITALGVGPAAAMHAAALKWMDGPPGLPSGSQFAVVSGDPGKAGNFTIRAKFPAGYAVPAHHHPTAERVTVLSGRLGYGMSDKLDKGKAKALTAGQHVVMKAGMNHWVFAQRPTEIQVSGKGPFQIVYVDPKDDPRK
;
A
#
# COMPACT_ATOMS: atom_id res chain seq x y z
N MET A 1 -7.99 74.94 -27.31
CA MET A 1 -7.28 73.70 -27.64
C MET A 1 -7.60 72.64 -26.58
N HIS A 2 -8.53 71.73 -26.82
CA HIS A 2 -8.89 70.68 -25.87
C HIS A 2 -8.31 69.35 -26.44
N LYS A 3 -7.39 68.76 -25.65
CA LYS A 3 -6.81 67.47 -25.96
C LYS A 3 -7.70 66.39 -25.31
N PHE A 4 -8.33 65.57 -26.13
CA PHE A 4 -9.02 64.37 -25.68
C PHE A 4 -8.00 63.24 -25.47
N ILE A 5 -7.98 62.71 -24.24
CA ILE A 5 -7.18 61.53 -23.88
C ILE A 5 -8.10 60.32 -24.04
N PHE A 6 -7.77 59.42 -24.97
CA PHE A 6 -8.42 58.11 -25.09
C PHE A 6 -7.81 57.15 -24.04
N VAL A 7 -8.63 56.73 -23.08
CA VAL A 7 -8.28 55.64 -22.20
C VAL A 7 -8.70 54.34 -22.88
N GLY A 8 -7.73 53.57 -23.28
CA GLY A 8 -7.95 52.22 -23.82
C GLY A 8 -8.28 51.25 -22.71
N LEU A 9 -9.49 50.67 -22.78
CA LEU A 9 -9.93 49.62 -21.90
C LEU A 9 -9.36 48.29 -22.41
N ALA A 10 -8.35 47.75 -21.74
CA ALA A 10 -7.82 46.41 -22.03
C ALA A 10 -8.79 45.34 -21.46
N ALA A 11 -9.41 44.60 -22.37
CA ALA A 11 -10.23 43.46 -22.01
C ALA A 11 -9.34 42.28 -21.61
N ILE A 12 -9.36 41.92 -20.33
CA ILE A 12 -8.71 40.73 -19.81
C ILE A 12 -9.65 39.53 -20.14
N THR A 13 -9.29 38.73 -21.12
CA THR A 13 -9.94 37.45 -21.41
C THR A 13 -9.51 36.45 -20.32
N ALA A 14 -10.39 36.13 -19.38
CA ALA A 14 -10.20 35.05 -18.47
C ALA A 14 -10.25 33.72 -19.24
N LEU A 15 -9.10 33.05 -19.36
CA LEU A 15 -9.03 31.66 -19.79
C LEU A 15 -9.74 30.80 -18.75
N GLY A 16 -10.95 30.36 -19.06
CA GLY A 16 -11.69 29.41 -18.25
C GLY A 16 -10.92 28.09 -18.16
N VAL A 17 -10.39 27.78 -16.98
CA VAL A 17 -9.91 26.45 -16.67
C VAL A 17 -11.15 25.57 -16.60
N GLY A 18 -11.39 24.78 -17.66
CA GLY A 18 -12.43 23.77 -17.67
C GLY A 18 -12.25 22.78 -16.50
N PRO A 19 -13.33 22.18 -16.00
CA PRO A 19 -13.23 21.22 -14.91
C PRO A 19 -12.33 20.07 -15.38
N ALA A 20 -11.21 19.86 -14.72
CA ALA A 20 -10.39 18.67 -14.90
C ALA A 20 -11.32 17.46 -14.70
N ALA A 21 -11.52 16.68 -15.76
CA ALA A 21 -12.28 15.44 -15.67
C ALA A 21 -11.63 14.59 -14.59
N ALA A 22 -12.30 14.46 -13.45
CA ALA A 22 -11.88 13.55 -12.38
C ALA A 22 -11.91 12.16 -12.99
N MET A 23 -10.74 11.61 -13.31
CA MET A 23 -10.63 10.20 -13.67
C MET A 23 -11.13 9.41 -12.46
N HIS A 24 -12.32 8.85 -12.57
CA HIS A 24 -12.84 7.92 -11.59
C HIS A 24 -11.93 6.70 -11.64
N ALA A 25 -11.02 6.60 -10.68
CA ALA A 25 -10.29 5.36 -10.47
C ALA A 25 -11.34 4.28 -10.25
N ALA A 26 -11.31 3.22 -11.06
CA ALA A 26 -12.23 2.10 -10.90
C ALA A 26 -12.18 1.62 -9.44
N ALA A 27 -13.34 1.40 -8.83
CA ALA A 27 -13.42 0.94 -7.46
C ALA A 27 -12.69 -0.40 -7.32
N LEU A 28 -11.79 -0.52 -6.33
CA LEU A 28 -11.05 -1.75 -6.08
C LEU A 28 -12.02 -2.86 -5.64
N LYS A 29 -11.84 -4.05 -6.21
CA LYS A 29 -12.58 -5.24 -5.78
C LYS A 29 -11.89 -5.84 -4.58
N TRP A 30 -12.44 -5.62 -3.39
CA TRP A 30 -11.96 -6.19 -2.16
C TRP A 30 -12.44 -7.63 -1.98
N MET A 31 -11.56 -8.50 -1.50
CA MET A 31 -11.78 -9.92 -1.22
C MET A 31 -11.14 -10.24 0.14
N ASP A 32 -11.50 -11.36 0.73
CA ASP A 32 -10.79 -11.90 1.89
C ASP A 32 -9.33 -12.15 1.57
N GLY A 33 -8.48 -12.03 2.57
CA GLY A 33 -7.04 -12.28 2.43
C GLY A 33 -6.76 -13.69 1.90
N PRO A 34 -5.66 -13.87 1.13
CA PRO A 34 -5.32 -15.17 0.57
C PRO A 34 -5.04 -16.20 1.69
N PRO A 35 -5.22 -17.51 1.43
CA PRO A 35 -5.04 -18.57 2.44
C PRO A 35 -3.69 -18.59 3.15
N GLY A 36 -2.66 -18.01 2.52
CA GLY A 36 -1.32 -17.88 3.12
C GLY A 36 -1.19 -16.79 4.19
N LEU A 37 -2.19 -15.95 4.38
CA LEU A 37 -2.23 -14.94 5.44
C LEU A 37 -3.19 -15.35 6.55
N PRO A 38 -2.93 -14.95 7.81
CA PRO A 38 -3.91 -15.11 8.89
C PRO A 38 -5.26 -14.54 8.48
N SER A 39 -6.35 -15.14 8.95
CA SER A 39 -7.71 -14.67 8.66
C SER A 39 -7.97 -13.26 9.20
N GLY A 40 -8.90 -12.53 8.58
CA GLY A 40 -9.34 -11.20 9.01
C GLY A 40 -8.77 -10.04 8.21
N SER A 41 -7.84 -10.27 7.28
CA SER A 41 -7.43 -9.25 6.31
C SER A 41 -8.34 -9.23 5.09
N GLN A 42 -8.37 -8.10 4.41
CA GLN A 42 -8.93 -7.98 3.05
C GLN A 42 -7.84 -7.54 2.10
N PHE A 43 -7.94 -7.95 0.83
CA PHE A 43 -6.99 -7.54 -0.18
C PHE A 43 -7.69 -7.21 -1.51
N ALA A 44 -7.04 -6.38 -2.32
CA ALA A 44 -7.50 -6.05 -3.66
C ALA A 44 -6.31 -5.91 -4.61
N VAL A 45 -6.45 -6.41 -5.85
CA VAL A 45 -5.45 -6.22 -6.89
C VAL A 45 -5.62 -4.82 -7.49
N VAL A 46 -4.55 -4.04 -7.49
CA VAL A 46 -4.48 -2.72 -8.13
C VAL A 46 -4.01 -2.86 -9.57
N SER A 47 -2.95 -3.67 -9.78
CA SER A 47 -2.41 -3.94 -11.12
C SER A 47 -1.59 -5.24 -11.13
N GLY A 48 -1.47 -5.84 -12.30
CA GLY A 48 -0.77 -7.10 -12.46
C GLY A 48 -1.54 -8.30 -11.88
N ASP A 49 -0.87 -9.43 -11.79
CA ASP A 49 -1.40 -10.66 -11.20
C ASP A 49 -0.38 -11.19 -10.18
N PRO A 50 -0.68 -11.13 -8.87
CA PRO A 50 0.24 -11.61 -7.84
C PRO A 50 0.49 -13.12 -7.91
N GLY A 51 -0.35 -13.90 -8.59
CA GLY A 51 -0.18 -15.34 -8.78
C GLY A 51 0.73 -15.72 -9.95
N LYS A 52 1.15 -14.76 -10.77
CA LYS A 52 1.95 -15.00 -11.97
C LYS A 52 3.27 -14.26 -11.95
N ALA A 53 4.20 -14.68 -12.83
CA ALA A 53 5.43 -13.93 -13.06
C ALA A 53 5.11 -12.52 -13.60
N GLY A 54 5.87 -11.53 -13.15
CA GLY A 54 5.70 -10.13 -13.53
C GLY A 54 5.46 -9.21 -12.35
N ASN A 55 5.38 -7.92 -12.62
CA ASN A 55 5.12 -6.92 -11.58
C ASN A 55 3.65 -6.96 -11.16
N PHE A 56 3.42 -6.82 -9.87
CA PHE A 56 2.09 -6.65 -9.32
C PHE A 56 2.05 -5.52 -8.30
N THR A 57 0.86 -5.00 -8.08
CA THR A 57 0.54 -4.10 -6.96
C THR A 57 -0.79 -4.54 -6.38
N ILE A 58 -0.81 -4.74 -5.07
CA ILE A 58 -2.02 -5.06 -4.30
C ILE A 58 -2.20 -4.04 -3.18
N ARG A 59 -3.41 -3.94 -2.64
CA ARG A 59 -3.69 -3.30 -1.37
C ARG A 59 -4.22 -4.33 -0.38
N ALA A 60 -3.90 -4.12 0.88
CA ALA A 60 -4.42 -4.93 1.98
C ALA A 60 -4.96 -4.04 3.08
N LYS A 61 -6.07 -4.48 3.69
CA LYS A 61 -6.65 -3.87 4.89
C LYS A 61 -6.49 -4.82 6.05
N PHE A 62 -5.93 -4.31 7.12
CA PHE A 62 -5.71 -5.02 8.36
C PHE A 62 -6.53 -4.39 9.48
N PRO A 63 -7.37 -5.15 10.21
CA PRO A 63 -8.00 -4.65 11.42
C PRO A 63 -6.97 -4.38 12.50
N ALA A 64 -7.33 -3.61 13.53
CA ALA A 64 -6.47 -3.38 14.68
C ALA A 64 -6.05 -4.70 15.33
N GLY A 65 -4.76 -4.84 15.62
CA GLY A 65 -4.20 -6.06 16.22
C GLY A 65 -3.86 -7.18 15.25
N TYR A 66 -4.26 -7.07 13.97
CA TYR A 66 -3.89 -8.05 12.96
C TYR A 66 -2.38 -8.17 12.85
N ALA A 67 -1.87 -9.39 12.81
CA ALA A 67 -0.44 -9.65 12.73
C ALA A 67 -0.14 -10.72 11.69
N VAL A 68 0.96 -10.55 10.97
CA VAL A 68 1.57 -11.57 10.13
C VAL A 68 2.88 -11.97 10.81
N PRO A 69 2.99 -13.19 11.35
CA PRO A 69 4.18 -13.70 12.01
C PRO A 69 5.41 -13.68 11.09
N ALA A 70 6.58 -13.95 11.63
CA ALA A 70 7.83 -13.92 10.89
C ALA A 70 7.81 -14.83 9.66
N HIS A 71 8.06 -14.25 8.52
CA HIS A 71 8.02 -14.87 7.21
C HIS A 71 8.97 -14.17 6.24
N HIS A 72 9.15 -14.75 5.07
CA HIS A 72 9.85 -14.10 3.95
C HIS A 72 9.16 -14.40 2.63
N HIS A 73 9.58 -13.68 1.62
CA HIS A 73 9.15 -13.87 0.24
C HIS A 73 10.36 -14.20 -0.65
N PRO A 74 10.18 -15.02 -1.72
CA PRO A 74 11.24 -15.30 -2.68
C PRO A 74 11.75 -14.06 -3.43
N THR A 75 10.91 -13.03 -3.54
CA THR A 75 11.22 -11.76 -4.21
C THR A 75 11.08 -10.60 -3.22
N ALA A 76 11.74 -9.47 -3.53
CA ALA A 76 11.60 -8.28 -2.72
C ALA A 76 10.20 -7.69 -2.86
N GLU A 77 9.68 -7.14 -1.75
CA GLU A 77 8.44 -6.36 -1.74
C GLU A 77 8.68 -4.96 -1.18
N ARG A 78 7.88 -4.01 -1.67
CA ARG A 78 7.76 -2.67 -1.09
C ARG A 78 6.41 -2.55 -0.42
N VAL A 79 6.43 -2.28 0.87
CA VAL A 79 5.23 -2.02 1.67
C VAL A 79 5.12 -0.52 1.92
N THR A 80 4.03 0.09 1.49
CA THR A 80 3.71 1.51 1.73
C THR A 80 2.44 1.59 2.56
N VAL A 81 2.45 2.34 3.65
CA VAL A 81 1.25 2.60 4.44
C VAL A 81 0.43 3.71 3.78
N LEU A 82 -0.85 3.44 3.49
CA LEU A 82 -1.79 4.40 2.93
C LEU A 82 -2.59 5.10 4.03
N SER A 83 -2.96 4.35 5.07
CA SER A 83 -3.63 4.88 6.25
C SER A 83 -3.35 3.99 7.46
N GLY A 84 -3.51 4.54 8.66
CA GLY A 84 -3.30 3.80 9.90
C GLY A 84 -1.87 3.82 10.42
N ARG A 85 -1.43 2.73 11.04
CA ARG A 85 -0.08 2.57 11.61
C ARG A 85 0.34 1.11 11.61
N LEU A 86 1.41 0.79 10.88
CA LEU A 86 1.98 -0.54 10.76
C LEU A 86 3.26 -0.64 11.61
N GLY A 87 3.29 -1.58 12.52
CA GLY A 87 4.53 -2.02 13.18
C GLY A 87 5.21 -3.10 12.34
N TYR A 88 6.52 -3.10 12.28
CA TYR A 88 7.30 -4.12 11.58
C TYR A 88 8.66 -4.37 12.20
N GLY A 89 9.22 -5.54 11.95
CA GLY A 89 10.59 -5.89 12.32
C GLY A 89 11.22 -6.85 11.31
N MET A 90 12.54 -6.82 11.25
CA MET A 90 13.38 -7.66 10.39
C MET A 90 14.06 -8.71 11.26
N SER A 91 13.32 -9.71 11.70
CA SER A 91 13.81 -10.79 12.57
C SER A 91 12.96 -12.04 12.42
N ASP A 92 13.44 -13.14 13.00
CA ASP A 92 12.82 -14.46 12.90
C ASP A 92 11.63 -14.65 13.86
N LYS A 93 11.37 -13.67 14.71
CA LYS A 93 10.29 -13.73 15.70
C LYS A 93 9.64 -12.37 15.85
N LEU A 94 8.30 -12.37 15.86
CA LEU A 94 7.52 -11.17 16.11
C LEU A 94 7.75 -10.68 17.55
N ASP A 95 8.23 -9.45 17.68
CA ASP A 95 8.45 -8.77 18.96
C ASP A 95 7.93 -7.33 18.87
N LYS A 96 6.71 -7.13 19.32
CA LYS A 96 6.05 -5.81 19.27
C LYS A 96 6.82 -4.73 20.03
N GLY A 97 7.60 -5.09 21.05
CA GLY A 97 8.42 -4.16 21.83
C GLY A 97 9.61 -3.60 21.06
N LYS A 98 10.05 -4.30 20.00
CA LYS A 98 11.16 -3.89 19.12
C LYS A 98 10.69 -3.40 17.76
N ALA A 99 9.39 -3.21 17.58
CA ALA A 99 8.84 -2.79 16.31
C ALA A 99 9.28 -1.37 15.92
N LYS A 100 9.69 -1.23 14.67
CA LYS A 100 9.65 0.06 13.98
C LYS A 100 8.23 0.32 13.52
N ALA A 101 7.84 1.58 13.33
CA ALA A 101 6.51 1.92 12.90
C ALA A 101 6.53 2.75 11.62
N LEU A 102 5.55 2.48 10.74
CA LEU A 102 5.25 3.28 9.56
C LEU A 102 3.86 3.90 9.72
N THR A 103 3.74 5.15 9.30
CA THR A 103 2.49 5.88 9.18
C THR A 103 2.21 6.23 7.72
N ALA A 104 1.05 6.82 7.43
CA ALA A 104 0.63 7.15 6.07
C ALA A 104 1.72 7.88 5.25
N GLY A 105 1.97 7.40 4.04
CA GLY A 105 2.99 7.89 3.12
C GLY A 105 4.38 7.29 3.32
N GLN A 106 4.65 6.62 4.42
CA GLN A 106 5.94 5.96 4.66
C GLN A 106 5.96 4.54 4.08
N HIS A 107 7.16 4.08 3.74
CA HIS A 107 7.36 2.76 3.17
C HIS A 107 8.63 2.08 3.68
N VAL A 108 8.69 0.78 3.47
CA VAL A 108 9.88 -0.06 3.70
C VAL A 108 10.01 -1.06 2.55
N VAL A 109 11.24 -1.43 2.24
CA VAL A 109 11.53 -2.53 1.30
C VAL A 109 12.02 -3.74 2.09
N MET A 110 11.27 -4.84 1.96
CA MET A 110 11.64 -6.16 2.46
C MET A 110 12.40 -6.87 1.35
N LYS A 111 13.71 -7.15 1.57
CA LYS A 111 14.54 -7.80 0.56
C LYS A 111 14.12 -9.28 0.38
N ALA A 112 14.38 -9.83 -0.81
CA ALA A 112 14.15 -11.25 -1.08
C ALA A 112 14.82 -12.14 -0.01
N GLY A 113 14.09 -13.12 0.52
CA GLY A 113 14.57 -14.04 1.55
C GLY A 113 14.78 -13.44 2.94
N MET A 114 14.52 -12.15 3.15
CA MET A 114 14.69 -11.51 4.45
C MET A 114 13.48 -11.80 5.35
N ASN A 115 13.72 -12.44 6.49
CA ASN A 115 12.69 -12.67 7.48
C ASN A 115 12.22 -11.36 8.10
N HIS A 116 10.90 -11.19 8.10
CA HIS A 116 10.24 -10.01 8.65
C HIS A 116 8.84 -10.37 9.16
N TRP A 117 8.27 -9.48 9.93
CA TRP A 117 6.92 -9.58 10.45
C TRP A 117 6.29 -8.20 10.51
N VAL A 118 4.97 -8.17 10.48
CA VAL A 118 4.18 -6.94 10.57
C VAL A 118 3.00 -7.10 11.51
N PHE A 119 2.53 -5.99 12.09
CA PHE A 119 1.26 -5.96 12.78
C PHE A 119 0.60 -4.58 12.69
N ALA A 120 -0.72 -4.56 12.63
CA ALA A 120 -1.49 -3.33 12.59
C ALA A 120 -1.76 -2.82 14.01
N GLN A 121 -1.20 -1.66 14.35
CA GLN A 121 -1.43 -1.04 15.68
C GLN A 121 -2.83 -0.43 15.80
N ARG A 122 -3.45 -0.14 14.66
CA ARG A 122 -4.83 0.33 14.48
C ARG A 122 -5.30 -0.14 13.10
N PRO A 123 -6.58 0.05 12.70
CA PRO A 123 -6.99 -0.26 11.33
C PRO A 123 -6.04 0.39 10.33
N THR A 124 -5.46 -0.42 9.45
CA THR A 124 -4.36 0.00 8.58
C THR A 124 -4.59 -0.48 7.16
N GLU A 125 -4.43 0.40 6.19
CA GLU A 125 -4.39 0.05 4.77
C GLU A 125 -2.97 0.22 4.25
N ILE A 126 -2.48 -0.81 3.56
CA ILE A 126 -1.15 -0.82 2.94
C ILE A 126 -1.25 -1.10 1.44
N GLN A 127 -0.24 -0.66 0.72
CA GLN A 127 0.00 -1.08 -0.66
C GLN A 127 1.30 -1.89 -0.70
N VAL A 128 1.24 -3.03 -1.37
CA VAL A 128 2.39 -3.91 -1.58
C VAL A 128 2.66 -4.00 -3.07
N SER A 129 3.90 -3.76 -3.46
CA SER A 129 4.37 -3.91 -4.84
C SER A 129 5.58 -4.83 -4.88
N GLY A 130 5.62 -5.72 -5.85
CA GLY A 130 6.69 -6.69 -6.02
C GLY A 130 6.64 -7.39 -7.36
N LYS A 131 7.43 -8.48 -7.47
CA LYS A 131 7.39 -9.41 -8.60
C LYS A 131 6.75 -10.72 -8.14
N GLY A 132 5.79 -11.20 -8.91
CA GLY A 132 5.16 -12.48 -8.68
C GLY A 132 5.94 -13.67 -9.28
N PRO A 133 5.56 -14.90 -8.93
CA PRO A 133 4.41 -15.21 -8.07
C PRO A 133 4.66 -14.81 -6.60
N PHE A 134 3.66 -14.18 -5.97
CA PHE A 134 3.75 -13.76 -4.58
C PHE A 134 3.55 -14.98 -3.67
N GLN A 135 4.60 -15.34 -2.97
CA GLN A 135 4.63 -16.49 -2.07
C GLN A 135 5.02 -16.03 -0.67
N ILE A 136 4.46 -16.66 0.35
CA ILE A 136 4.79 -16.42 1.74
C ILE A 136 5.33 -17.72 2.36
N VAL A 137 6.50 -17.64 2.97
CA VAL A 137 7.16 -18.75 3.67
C VAL A 137 7.36 -18.36 5.12
N TYR A 138 6.65 -19.02 6.02
CA TYR A 138 6.75 -18.75 7.47
C TYR A 138 8.04 -19.33 8.06
N VAL A 139 8.65 -18.60 8.98
CA VAL A 139 9.86 -19.04 9.70
C VAL A 139 9.51 -20.22 10.63
N ASP A 140 8.43 -20.09 11.42
CA ASP A 140 7.86 -21.21 12.17
C ASP A 140 6.71 -21.84 11.34
N PRO A 141 6.82 -23.12 10.96
CA PRO A 141 5.75 -23.79 10.23
C PRO A 141 4.39 -23.83 10.94
N LYS A 142 4.36 -23.63 12.27
CA LYS A 142 3.12 -23.56 13.05
C LYS A 142 2.34 -22.27 12.83
N ASP A 143 3.01 -21.22 12.34
CA ASP A 143 2.38 -19.94 12.04
C ASP A 143 1.69 -19.94 10.66
N ASP A 144 1.90 -20.98 9.86
CA ASP A 144 1.32 -21.12 8.53
C ASP A 144 -0.17 -21.48 8.60
N PRO A 145 -1.09 -20.57 8.25
CA PRO A 145 -2.53 -20.84 8.39
C PRO A 145 -3.07 -21.88 7.40
N ARG A 146 -2.22 -22.37 6.48
CA ARG A 146 -2.59 -23.41 5.50
C ARG A 146 -2.41 -24.84 6.03
N LYS A 147 -1.84 -24.98 7.24
CA LYS A 147 -1.55 -26.30 7.88
C LYS A 147 -2.54 -26.65 8.97
#